data_a317ea91f2091e5af53dd406b00fe26a
#
_entry.id   a317ea91f2091e5af53dd406b00fe26a
#
_cell.length_a   1.000
_cell.length_b   1.000
_cell.length_c   1.000
_cell.angle_alpha   90.00
_cell.angle_beta   90.00
_cell.angle_gamma   90.00
#
_symmetry.space_group_name_H-M   'P 1'
#
loop_
_entity.id
_entity.type
_entity.pdbx_description
1 polymer ?
#
loop_
_entity_poly.entity_id
_entity_poly.type
_entity_poly.pdbx_seq_one_letter_code
_entity_poly.pdbx_strand_id
1 'polypeptide(L)'
;QQEVLVVIVNYTPIPRRHYRIGVPSGGAWQEIFNSDSTYYGGSNLGNPLPLIADDQPWMARPSSLEVTLPPLALIILRAAP
;
A
#
# COMPACT_ATOMS: atom_id res chain seq x y z
N GLN A 1 17.95 4.32 -13.46
CA GLN A 1 17.17 4.49 -12.24
C GLN A 1 16.13 3.42 -12.14
N GLN A 2 16.05 2.76 -11.01
CA GLN A 2 15.18 1.63 -10.83
C GLN A 2 13.87 2.06 -10.20
N GLU A 3 12.79 1.45 -10.69
CA GLU A 3 11.49 1.61 -10.09
C GLU A 3 11.31 0.56 -9.00
N VAL A 4 10.83 0.97 -7.82
CA VAL A 4 10.59 0.07 -6.71
C VAL A 4 9.09 -0.07 -6.52
N LEU A 5 8.63 -1.31 -6.53
CA LEU A 5 7.23 -1.65 -6.26
C LEU A 5 7.13 -2.33 -4.90
N VAL A 6 6.12 -1.97 -4.14
CA VAL A 6 5.83 -2.61 -2.88
C VAL A 6 4.54 -3.40 -3.04
N VAL A 7 4.61 -4.71 -2.83
CA VAL A 7 3.47 -5.61 -2.98
C VAL A 7 3.02 -6.04 -1.60
N ILE A 8 1.76 -5.85 -1.30
CA ILE A 8 1.20 -6.19 0.01
C ILE A 8 0.01 -7.11 -0.20
N VAL A 9 0.00 -8.22 0.53
CA VAL A 9 -1.06 -9.21 0.42
C VAL A 9 -1.73 -9.37 1.79
N ASN A 10 -3.05 -9.27 1.81
CA ASN A 10 -3.83 -9.54 3.01
C ASN A 10 -4.54 -10.87 2.82
N TYR A 11 -4.09 -11.89 3.55
CA TYR A 11 -4.65 -13.24 3.45
C TYR A 11 -5.86 -13.44 4.36
N THR A 12 -6.28 -12.41 5.10
CA THR A 12 -7.38 -12.54 6.04
C THR A 12 -8.67 -11.99 5.42
N PRO A 13 -9.84 -12.47 5.86
CA PRO A 13 -11.12 -11.94 5.37
C PRO A 13 -11.50 -10.62 6.03
N ILE A 14 -10.63 -10.04 6.82
CA ILE A 14 -10.89 -8.81 7.56
C ILE A 14 -10.06 -7.69 6.95
N PRO A 15 -10.69 -6.56 6.55
CA PRO A 15 -9.91 -5.43 6.07
C PRO A 15 -9.04 -4.86 7.19
N ARG A 16 -7.86 -4.36 6.81
CA ARG A 16 -6.91 -3.75 7.76
C ARG A 16 -6.79 -2.28 7.43
N ARG A 17 -7.24 -1.43 8.33
CA ARG A 17 -7.11 0.02 8.20
C ARG A 17 -5.95 0.50 9.04
N HIS A 18 -5.28 1.55 8.58
CA HIS A 18 -4.14 2.14 9.29
C HIS A 18 -3.04 1.12 9.56
N TYR A 19 -2.84 0.20 8.60
CA TYR A 19 -1.78 -0.79 8.71
C TYR A 19 -0.47 -0.16 8.26
N ARG A 20 0.54 -0.17 9.14
CA ARG A 20 1.81 0.50 8.83
C ARG A 20 2.78 -0.48 8.19
N ILE A 21 3.39 -0.04 7.10
CA ILE A 21 4.41 -0.83 6.41
C ILE A 21 5.66 0.00 6.23
N GLY A 22 6.82 -0.66 6.18
CA GLY A 22 8.07 -0.01 5.86
C GLY A 22 8.26 0.14 4.37
N VAL A 23 8.80 1.31 3.96
CA VAL A 23 9.09 1.58 2.56
C VAL A 23 10.51 2.12 2.43
N PRO A 24 11.15 1.94 1.27
CA PRO A 24 12.57 2.29 1.13
C PRO A 24 12.85 3.79 1.05
N SER A 25 11.84 4.61 0.82
CA SER A 25 12.06 6.05 0.73
C SER A 25 10.84 6.80 1.20
N GLY A 26 11.06 8.05 1.64
CA GLY A 26 9.96 8.95 1.97
C GLY A 26 9.27 9.47 0.73
N GLY A 27 8.37 10.43 0.94
CA GLY A 27 7.63 11.04 -0.15
C GLY A 27 6.33 10.33 -0.45
N ALA A 28 5.78 10.57 -1.63
CA ALA A 28 4.47 10.08 -2.00
C ALA A 28 4.55 8.70 -2.63
N TRP A 29 3.59 7.85 -2.27
CA TRP A 29 3.42 6.52 -2.85
C TRP A 29 2.01 6.40 -3.39
N GLN A 30 1.85 5.67 -4.47
CA GLN A 30 0.59 5.58 -5.19
C GLN A 30 0.20 4.11 -5.36
N GLU A 31 -1.08 3.81 -5.07
CA GLU A 31 -1.61 2.48 -5.33
C GLU A 31 -1.88 2.35 -6.82
N ILE A 32 -1.18 1.43 -7.47
CA ILE A 32 -1.32 1.22 -8.92
C ILE A 32 -2.08 -0.05 -9.28
N PHE A 33 -2.32 -0.92 -8.29
CA PHE A 33 -3.12 -2.12 -8.49
C PHE A 33 -3.79 -2.50 -7.19
N ASN A 34 -5.05 -2.92 -7.28
CA ASN A 34 -5.83 -3.37 -6.12
C ASN A 34 -6.81 -4.43 -6.60
N SER A 35 -6.59 -5.68 -6.20
CA SER A 35 -7.43 -6.79 -6.64
C SER A 35 -8.84 -6.72 -6.07
N ASP A 36 -9.10 -5.86 -5.07
CA ASP A 36 -10.41 -5.67 -4.47
C ASP A 36 -11.20 -4.53 -5.12
N SER A 37 -10.69 -3.93 -6.19
CA SER A 37 -11.40 -2.83 -6.84
C SER A 37 -12.67 -3.36 -7.52
N THR A 38 -13.66 -2.47 -7.67
CA THR A 38 -14.92 -2.85 -8.34
C THR A 38 -14.69 -3.25 -9.79
N TYR A 39 -13.59 -2.79 -10.40
CA TYR A 39 -13.22 -3.19 -11.75
C TYR A 39 -13.01 -4.70 -11.83
N TYR A 40 -12.59 -5.34 -10.73
CA TYR A 40 -12.38 -6.78 -10.66
C TYR A 40 -13.45 -7.49 -9.83
N GLY A 41 -14.58 -6.82 -9.59
CA GLY A 41 -15.68 -7.41 -8.84
C GLY A 41 -15.54 -7.36 -7.34
N GLY A 42 -14.58 -6.61 -6.82
CA GLY A 42 -14.38 -6.48 -5.38
C GLY A 42 -15.19 -5.35 -4.77
N SER A 43 -14.92 -5.07 -3.51
CA SER A 43 -15.63 -4.06 -2.73
C SER A 43 -15.08 -2.65 -2.92
N ASN A 44 -14.00 -2.50 -3.66
CA ASN A 44 -13.34 -1.23 -3.95
C ASN A 44 -12.76 -0.54 -2.72
N LEU A 45 -12.39 -1.32 -1.74
CA LEU A 45 -11.68 -0.80 -0.56
C LEU A 45 -10.20 -0.69 -0.91
N GLY A 46 -9.59 0.45 -0.61
CA GLY A 46 -8.19 0.64 -0.95
C GLY A 46 -7.70 2.04 -0.64
N ASN A 47 -6.72 2.50 -1.40
CA ASN A 47 -6.00 3.75 -1.17
C ASN A 47 -6.10 4.65 -2.40
N PRO A 48 -7.22 5.37 -2.58
CA PRO A 48 -7.46 6.12 -3.82
C PRO A 48 -6.57 7.37 -3.97
N LEU A 49 -6.06 7.89 -2.86
CA LEU A 49 -5.21 9.09 -2.89
C LEU A 49 -3.77 8.69 -2.63
N PRO A 50 -2.80 9.51 -3.11
CA PRO A 50 -1.40 9.23 -2.79
C PRO A 50 -1.17 9.17 -1.30
N LEU A 51 -0.33 8.24 -0.88
CA LEU A 51 0.05 8.05 0.52
C LEU A 51 1.41 8.72 0.74
N ILE A 52 1.56 9.41 1.86
CA ILE A 52 2.80 10.11 2.17
C ILE A 52 3.55 9.31 3.23
N ALA A 53 4.76 8.90 2.89
CA ALA A 53 5.59 8.13 3.82
C ALA A 53 6.24 9.06 4.84
N ASP A 54 6.27 8.61 6.09
CA ASP A 54 6.92 9.30 7.19
C ASP A 54 8.36 8.85 7.32
N ASP A 55 9.20 9.68 7.97
CA ASP A 55 10.57 9.33 8.28
C ASP A 55 10.67 8.42 9.50
N GLN A 56 9.65 7.62 9.75
CA GLN A 56 9.61 6.72 10.87
C GLN A 56 10.05 5.32 10.42
N PRO A 57 11.18 4.81 10.91
CA PRO A 57 11.65 3.48 10.53
C PRO A 57 10.65 2.39 10.93
N TRP A 58 10.49 1.42 10.05
CA TRP A 58 9.53 0.33 10.26
C TRP A 58 9.93 -0.85 9.39
N MET A 59 9.87 -2.05 9.91
CA MET A 59 10.18 -3.27 9.15
C MET A 59 11.56 -3.19 8.49
N ALA A 60 12.56 -2.70 9.24
CA ALA A 60 13.94 -2.54 8.76
C ALA A 60 14.07 -1.60 7.56
N ARG A 61 13.10 -0.70 7.36
CA ARG A 61 13.15 0.32 6.31
C ARG A 61 13.24 1.70 6.94
N PRO A 62 13.85 2.67 6.22
CA PRO A 62 14.05 4.01 6.80
C PRO A 62 12.77 4.83 6.91
N SER A 63 11.75 4.51 6.13
CA SER A 63 10.48 5.23 6.11
C SER A 63 9.33 4.27 6.24
N SER A 64 8.14 4.79 6.52
CA SER A 64 6.95 3.97 6.63
C SER A 64 5.72 4.78 6.27
N LEU A 65 4.64 4.06 5.94
CA LEU A 65 3.35 4.69 5.68
C LEU A 65 2.22 3.79 6.14
N GLU A 66 1.05 4.39 6.33
CA GLU A 66 -0.15 3.64 6.71
C GLU A 66 -1.01 3.42 5.48
N VAL A 67 -1.49 2.19 5.34
CA VAL A 67 -2.31 1.79 4.18
C VAL A 67 -3.58 1.12 4.66
N THR A 68 -4.58 1.12 3.78
CA THR A 68 -5.78 0.31 3.94
C THR A 68 -5.60 -0.95 3.11
N LEU A 69 -5.70 -2.11 3.75
CA LEU A 69 -5.58 -3.40 3.07
C LEU A 69 -6.97 -4.01 2.93
N PRO A 70 -7.45 -4.22 1.70
CA PRO A 70 -8.72 -4.91 1.49
C PRO A 70 -8.63 -6.37 1.93
N PRO A 71 -9.78 -6.98 2.23
CA PRO A 71 -9.77 -8.38 2.66
C PRO A 71 -9.41 -9.31 1.50
N LEU A 72 -8.62 -10.33 1.79
CA LEU A 72 -8.25 -11.37 0.83
C LEU A 72 -7.80 -10.77 -0.51
N ALA A 73 -6.93 -9.76 -0.44
CA ALA A 73 -6.58 -9.00 -1.63
C ALA A 73 -5.11 -8.65 -1.65
N LEU A 74 -4.66 -8.20 -2.82
CA LEU A 74 -3.29 -7.77 -3.06
C LEU A 74 -3.33 -6.34 -3.58
N ILE A 75 -2.48 -5.49 -3.02
CA ILE A 75 -2.28 -4.14 -3.57
C ILE A 75 -0.81 -3.96 -3.94
N ILE A 76 -0.58 -3.11 -4.92
CA ILE A 76 0.77 -2.76 -5.36
C ILE A 76 0.92 -1.24 -5.29
N LEU A 77 1.98 -0.80 -4.63
CA LEU A 77 2.29 0.61 -4.48
C LEU A 77 3.56 0.94 -5.26
N ARG A 78 3.61 2.15 -5.79
CA ARG A 78 4.77 2.67 -6.50
C ARG A 78 5.07 4.07 -5.99
N ALA A 79 6.36 4.40 -5.87
CA ALA A 79 6.75 5.76 -5.51
C ALA A 79 6.26 6.73 -6.58
N ALA A 80 5.55 7.77 -6.17
CA ALA A 80 5.09 8.79 -7.10
C ALA A 80 6.26 9.66 -7.54
N PRO A 81 6.27 10.09 -8.80
CA PRO A 81 7.34 10.98 -9.31
C PRO A 81 7.31 12.36 -8.68
#